data_c2123020cf75d0d9db494b14fb628007
#
_entry.id   c2123020cf75d0d9db494b14fb628007
#
_cell.length_a   1.000
_cell.length_b   1.000
_cell.length_c   1.000
_cell.angle_alpha   90.00
_cell.angle_beta   90.00
_cell.angle_gamma   90.00
#
_symmetry.space_group_name_H-M   'P 1'
#
loop_
_entity.id
_entity.type
_entity.pdbx_description
1 polymer ?
#
loop_
_entity_poly.entity_id
_entity_poly.type
_entity_poly.pdbx_seq_one_letter_code
_entity_poly.pdbx_strand_id
1 'polypeptide(L)'
;MFKFRDLTIVDITPELRMVISCDSSGGIGNKEGDVVKVDPEIIGYFTTHVAMMELIAVGATPISIINTLGVEMDSTGQRIINGINRAIEPLNMKENIMITGSTEENIPVCQTSMGITIVGLIDKTKWRIKKASKEDLIVVLGIPKVGNELAQDM
;
A
#
# COMPACT_ATOMS: atom_id res chain seq x y z
N MET A 1 -3.27 20.76 8.25
CA MET A 1 -2.70 19.40 8.26
C MET A 1 -3.02 18.73 9.58
N PHE A 2 -3.44 17.47 9.56
CA PHE A 2 -3.73 16.68 10.76
C PHE A 2 -3.54 15.16 10.46
N LYS A 3 -3.42 14.34 11.50
CA LYS A 3 -3.35 12.88 11.40
C LYS A 3 -4.75 12.29 11.65
N PHE A 4 -5.14 11.31 10.84
CA PHE A 4 -6.34 10.52 11.07
C PHE A 4 -5.99 9.03 10.93
N ARG A 5 -5.98 8.28 12.06
CA ARG A 5 -5.43 6.91 12.14
C ARG A 5 -4.00 6.90 11.57
N ASP A 6 -3.72 6.11 10.54
CA ASP A 6 -2.42 6.01 9.89
C ASP A 6 -2.27 6.96 8.69
N LEU A 7 -3.32 7.76 8.40
CA LEU A 7 -3.32 8.73 7.31
C LEU A 7 -2.81 10.11 7.74
N THR A 8 -2.04 10.73 6.86
CA THR A 8 -1.72 12.16 6.93
C THR A 8 -2.65 12.93 6.00
N ILE A 9 -3.33 13.94 6.54
CA ILE A 9 -4.31 14.74 5.82
C ILE A 9 -3.79 16.18 5.69
N VAL A 10 -3.76 16.69 4.46
CA VAL A 10 -3.30 18.05 4.14
C VAL A 10 -4.41 18.80 3.43
N ASP A 11 -4.85 19.93 3.96
CA ASP A 11 -5.77 20.83 3.28
C ASP A 11 -4.99 21.58 2.17
N ILE A 12 -5.36 21.35 0.91
CA ILE A 12 -4.74 21.96 -0.27
C ILE A 12 -5.44 23.27 -0.62
N THR A 13 -6.77 23.23 -0.69
CA THR A 13 -7.63 24.38 -0.90
C THR A 13 -8.78 24.39 0.13
N PRO A 14 -9.63 25.43 0.19
CA PRO A 14 -10.86 25.39 1.00
C PRO A 14 -11.72 24.16 0.74
N GLU A 15 -11.72 23.61 -0.49
CA GLU A 15 -12.57 22.50 -0.92
C GLU A 15 -11.84 21.16 -0.97
N LEU A 16 -10.51 21.13 -1.15
CA LEU A 16 -9.75 19.93 -1.50
C LEU A 16 -8.77 19.53 -0.40
N ARG A 17 -8.70 18.23 -0.13
CA ARG A 17 -7.70 17.59 0.73
C ARG A 17 -6.84 16.62 -0.04
N MET A 18 -5.56 16.58 0.32
CA MET A 18 -4.66 15.49 0.00
C MET A 18 -4.64 14.51 1.18
N VAL A 19 -4.71 13.23 0.84
CA VAL A 19 -4.62 12.10 1.77
C VAL A 19 -3.38 11.30 1.44
N ILE A 20 -2.57 10.99 2.43
CA ILE A 20 -1.35 10.22 2.28
C ILE A 20 -1.42 9.02 3.22
N SER A 21 -1.26 7.82 2.67
CA SER A 21 -1.07 6.56 3.39
C SER A 21 0.32 6.01 3.11
N CYS A 22 0.87 5.27 4.07
CA CYS A 22 2.17 4.62 3.92
C CYS A 22 2.14 3.24 4.57
N ASP A 23 2.84 2.29 3.95
CA ASP A 23 3.12 0.98 4.53
C ASP A 23 4.52 0.52 4.17
N SER A 24 5.05 -0.47 4.88
CA SER A 24 6.36 -1.03 4.63
C SER A 24 6.43 -2.51 4.95
N SER A 25 7.31 -3.22 4.25
CA SER A 25 7.59 -4.63 4.46
C SER A 25 9.10 -4.87 4.43
N GLY A 26 9.59 -5.76 5.27
CA GLY A 26 11.00 -6.11 5.33
C GLY A 26 11.22 -7.54 5.82
N GLY A 27 12.27 -8.20 5.32
CA GLY A 27 12.61 -9.58 5.66
C GLY A 27 11.63 -10.63 5.14
N ILE A 28 10.82 -10.26 4.15
CA ILE A 28 9.85 -11.12 3.46
C ILE A 28 10.21 -11.09 1.98
N GLY A 29 10.36 -12.25 1.34
CA GLY A 29 10.76 -12.33 -0.07
C GLY A 29 11.53 -13.59 -0.41
N ASN A 30 12.39 -13.50 -1.44
CA ASN A 30 13.16 -14.64 -1.92
C ASN A 30 14.68 -14.51 -1.70
N LYS A 31 15.15 -13.42 -1.09
CA LYS A 31 16.56 -13.26 -0.77
C LYS A 31 17.00 -14.18 0.38
N GLU A 32 18.29 -14.48 0.45
CA GLU A 32 18.86 -15.45 1.40
C GLU A 32 18.47 -15.13 2.87
N GLY A 33 18.54 -13.88 3.26
CA GLY A 33 18.25 -13.40 4.61
C GLY A 33 16.77 -13.15 4.91
N ASP A 34 15.86 -13.37 3.97
CA ASP A 34 14.43 -13.20 4.24
C ASP A 34 13.92 -14.28 5.19
N VAL A 35 13.17 -13.88 6.20
CA VAL A 35 12.61 -14.76 7.23
C VAL A 35 11.38 -15.50 6.71
N VAL A 36 10.54 -14.83 5.94
CA VAL A 36 9.39 -15.42 5.26
C VAL A 36 9.70 -15.53 3.78
N LYS A 37 9.75 -16.77 3.27
CA LYS A 37 10.08 -17.05 1.86
C LYS A 37 8.84 -17.02 1.00
N VAL A 38 8.72 -15.99 0.18
CA VAL A 38 7.63 -15.82 -0.78
C VAL A 38 8.15 -15.19 -2.07
N ASP A 39 7.34 -15.25 -3.11
CA ASP A 39 7.58 -14.47 -4.32
C ASP A 39 7.55 -12.96 -4.02
N PRO A 40 8.52 -12.16 -4.50
CA PRO A 40 8.51 -10.70 -4.32
C PRO A 40 7.26 -9.99 -4.86
N GLU A 41 6.57 -10.57 -5.85
CA GLU A 41 5.29 -10.06 -6.33
C GLU A 41 4.23 -10.00 -5.22
N ILE A 42 4.25 -10.98 -4.32
CA ILE A 42 3.34 -11.07 -3.18
C ILE A 42 3.52 -9.89 -2.23
N ILE A 43 4.76 -9.50 -1.98
CA ILE A 43 5.06 -8.36 -1.10
C ILE A 43 4.54 -7.08 -1.73
N GLY A 44 4.86 -6.87 -3.02
CA GLY A 44 4.36 -5.72 -3.77
C GLY A 44 2.84 -5.60 -3.72
N TYR A 45 2.15 -6.74 -3.88
CA TYR A 45 0.70 -6.79 -3.81
C TYR A 45 0.16 -6.40 -2.43
N PHE A 46 0.58 -7.08 -1.36
CA PHE A 46 -0.02 -6.87 -0.04
C PHE A 46 0.36 -5.53 0.60
N THR A 47 1.61 -5.09 0.48
CA THR A 47 2.02 -3.78 1.02
C THR A 47 1.26 -2.65 0.33
N THR A 48 1.05 -2.76 -1.00
CA THR A 48 0.21 -1.80 -1.74
C THR A 48 -1.25 -1.89 -1.33
N HIS A 49 -1.78 -3.10 -1.19
CA HIS A 49 -3.17 -3.33 -0.84
C HIS A 49 -3.52 -2.71 0.53
N VAL A 50 -2.67 -2.87 1.54
CA VAL A 50 -2.87 -2.26 2.87
C VAL A 50 -2.96 -0.74 2.76
N ALA A 51 -1.93 -0.09 2.22
CA ALA A 51 -1.92 1.37 2.09
C ALA A 51 -3.08 1.90 1.22
N MET A 52 -3.45 1.16 0.17
CA MET A 52 -4.57 1.53 -0.72
C MET A 52 -5.92 1.44 0.00
N MET A 53 -6.13 0.38 0.79
CA MET A 53 -7.39 0.20 1.54
C MET A 53 -7.58 1.30 2.59
N GLU A 54 -6.54 1.74 3.27
CA GLU A 54 -6.60 2.87 4.21
C GLU A 54 -7.05 4.16 3.52
N LEU A 55 -6.48 4.45 2.35
CA LEU A 55 -6.79 5.65 1.57
C LEU A 55 -8.22 5.61 1.02
N ILE A 56 -8.65 4.47 0.47
CA ILE A 56 -10.00 4.31 -0.08
C ILE A 56 -11.06 4.31 1.03
N ALA A 57 -10.74 3.79 2.21
CA ALA A 57 -11.66 3.73 3.35
C ALA A 57 -12.17 5.10 3.81
N VAL A 58 -11.43 6.18 3.54
CA VAL A 58 -11.87 7.56 3.80
C VAL A 58 -12.53 8.22 2.59
N GLY A 59 -12.65 7.51 1.46
CA GLY A 59 -13.25 8.00 0.22
C GLY A 59 -12.31 8.81 -0.67
N ALA A 60 -11.01 8.77 -0.42
CA ALA A 60 -10.02 9.44 -1.28
C ALA A 60 -9.81 8.68 -2.58
N THR A 61 -9.57 9.42 -3.65
CA THR A 61 -9.22 8.89 -4.98
C THR A 61 -7.70 8.88 -5.11
N PRO A 62 -7.05 7.72 -5.31
CA PRO A 62 -5.60 7.65 -5.47
C PRO A 62 -5.17 8.33 -6.78
N ILE A 63 -4.04 9.05 -6.73
CA ILE A 63 -3.44 9.73 -7.89
C ILE A 63 -1.98 9.33 -8.12
N SER A 64 -1.28 8.91 -7.07
CA SER A 64 0.12 8.50 -7.19
C SER A 64 0.48 7.42 -6.18
N ILE A 65 1.32 6.49 -6.61
CA ILE A 65 1.98 5.47 -5.80
C ILE A 65 3.48 5.70 -5.90
N ILE A 66 4.12 5.88 -4.76
CA ILE A 66 5.55 6.09 -4.64
C ILE A 66 6.12 4.88 -3.88
N ASN A 67 7.00 4.13 -4.54
CA ASN A 67 7.65 2.99 -3.91
C ASN A 67 9.13 3.28 -3.64
N THR A 68 9.66 2.74 -2.55
CA THR A 68 11.08 2.76 -2.21
C THR A 68 11.50 1.32 -1.96
N LEU A 69 12.28 0.76 -2.88
CA LEU A 69 12.70 -0.64 -2.84
C LEU A 69 14.15 -0.71 -2.36
N GLY A 70 14.38 -1.30 -1.21
CA GLY A 70 15.72 -1.61 -0.71
C GLY A 70 16.26 -2.90 -1.36
N VAL A 71 16.08 -3.04 -2.67
CA VAL A 71 16.53 -4.16 -3.51
C VAL A 71 16.82 -3.66 -4.92
N GLU A 72 17.61 -4.43 -5.67
CA GLU A 72 17.87 -4.21 -7.10
C GLU A 72 16.58 -4.31 -7.95
N MET A 73 16.54 -3.58 -9.07
CA MET A 73 15.41 -3.64 -10.01
C MET A 73 15.36 -4.99 -10.74
N ASP A 74 16.50 -5.47 -11.25
CA ASP A 74 16.56 -6.75 -11.93
C ASP A 74 16.14 -7.89 -11.01
N SER A 75 15.24 -8.74 -11.49
CA SER A 75 14.69 -9.87 -10.75
C SER A 75 13.75 -9.47 -9.60
N THR A 76 14.25 -8.92 -8.49
CA THR A 76 13.43 -8.70 -7.27
C THR A 76 12.52 -7.49 -7.41
N GLY A 77 13.06 -6.34 -7.77
CA GLY A 77 12.32 -5.08 -7.88
C GLY A 77 11.20 -5.14 -8.92
N GLN A 78 11.50 -5.71 -10.11
CA GLN A 78 10.49 -5.84 -11.17
C GLN A 78 9.30 -6.70 -10.71
N ARG A 79 9.53 -7.76 -9.94
CA ARG A 79 8.45 -8.60 -9.40
C ARG A 79 7.62 -7.86 -8.37
N ILE A 80 8.25 -7.05 -7.51
CA ILE A 80 7.53 -6.16 -6.57
C ILE A 80 6.65 -5.18 -7.36
N ILE A 81 7.16 -4.56 -8.42
CA ILE A 81 6.39 -3.64 -9.27
C ILE A 81 5.20 -4.36 -9.93
N ASN A 82 5.36 -5.62 -10.35
CA ASN A 82 4.25 -6.42 -10.87
C ASN A 82 3.16 -6.60 -9.81
N GLY A 83 3.55 -6.87 -8.56
CA GLY A 83 2.63 -6.96 -7.43
C GLY A 83 1.88 -5.65 -7.15
N ILE A 84 2.57 -4.51 -7.20
CA ILE A 84 1.95 -3.18 -7.10
C ILE A 84 0.88 -3.00 -8.19
N ASN A 85 1.24 -3.31 -9.44
CA ASN A 85 0.30 -3.22 -10.58
C ASN A 85 -0.93 -4.12 -10.39
N ARG A 86 -0.73 -5.35 -9.92
CA ARG A 86 -1.82 -6.30 -9.64
C ARG A 86 -2.75 -5.81 -8.52
N ALA A 87 -2.21 -5.15 -7.48
CA ALA A 87 -3.01 -4.63 -6.38
C ALA A 87 -3.99 -3.52 -6.81
N ILE A 88 -3.63 -2.73 -7.83
CA ILE A 88 -4.48 -1.62 -8.32
C ILE A 88 -5.39 -2.02 -9.49
N GLU A 89 -5.18 -3.17 -10.10
CA GLU A 89 -5.96 -3.64 -11.24
C GLU A 89 -7.48 -3.65 -10.99
N PRO A 90 -7.98 -4.13 -9.81
CA PRO A 90 -9.42 -4.14 -9.53
C PRO A 90 -10.06 -2.76 -9.44
N LEU A 91 -9.27 -1.70 -9.27
CA LEU A 91 -9.80 -0.33 -9.17
C LEU A 91 -10.25 0.24 -10.51
N ASN A 92 -9.86 -0.38 -11.64
CA ASN A 92 -10.08 0.14 -13.00
C ASN A 92 -9.59 1.59 -13.20
N MET A 93 -8.58 2.00 -12.43
CA MET A 93 -8.03 3.37 -12.41
C MET A 93 -6.55 3.41 -12.78
N LYS A 94 -5.99 2.33 -13.30
CA LYS A 94 -4.55 2.19 -13.57
C LYS A 94 -3.98 3.33 -14.44
N GLU A 95 -4.73 3.78 -15.42
CA GLU A 95 -4.32 4.88 -16.30
C GLU A 95 -4.28 6.26 -15.61
N ASN A 96 -4.95 6.38 -14.46
CA ASN A 96 -5.05 7.62 -13.69
C ASN A 96 -4.10 7.65 -12.49
N ILE A 97 -3.37 6.56 -12.22
CA ILE A 97 -2.46 6.45 -11.08
C ILE A 97 -1.02 6.41 -11.60
N MET A 98 -0.24 7.43 -11.25
CA MET A 98 1.19 7.45 -11.57
C MET A 98 1.96 6.59 -10.56
N ILE A 99 2.73 5.61 -11.06
CA ILE A 99 3.65 4.81 -10.25
C ILE A 99 5.06 5.34 -10.47
N THR A 100 5.76 5.67 -9.39
CA THR A 100 7.15 6.11 -9.39
C THR A 100 7.87 5.58 -8.17
N GLY A 101 9.19 5.66 -8.14
CA GLY A 101 9.94 5.19 -6.98
C GLY A 101 11.45 5.17 -7.18
N SER A 102 12.10 4.44 -6.30
CA SER A 102 13.56 4.25 -6.28
C SER A 102 13.91 2.83 -5.86
N THR A 103 15.04 2.33 -6.33
CA THR A 103 15.62 1.02 -5.99
C THR A 103 17.01 1.19 -5.40
N GLU A 104 17.50 0.19 -4.67
CA GLU A 104 18.90 0.12 -4.22
C GLU A 104 19.72 -0.69 -5.23
N GLU A 105 20.49 0.02 -6.04
CA GLU A 105 21.32 -0.59 -7.10
C GLU A 105 22.82 -0.62 -6.76
N ASN A 106 23.21 0.07 -5.67
CA ASN A 106 24.62 0.31 -5.39
C ASN A 106 25.21 -0.74 -4.44
N ILE A 107 24.41 -1.26 -3.52
CA ILE A 107 24.86 -2.17 -2.46
C ILE A 107 24.09 -3.48 -2.54
N PRO A 108 24.78 -4.63 -2.65
CA PRO A 108 24.12 -5.93 -2.56
C PRO A 108 23.44 -6.09 -1.19
N VAL A 109 22.16 -6.45 -1.19
CA VAL A 109 21.39 -6.64 0.03
C VAL A 109 20.97 -8.11 0.19
N CYS A 110 20.97 -8.61 1.43
CA CYS A 110 20.61 -9.99 1.74
C CYS A 110 19.14 -10.18 2.15
N GLN A 111 18.40 -9.10 2.37
CA GLN A 111 16.98 -9.14 2.70
C GLN A 111 16.18 -8.23 1.78
N THR A 112 14.95 -8.63 1.49
CA THR A 112 13.99 -7.82 0.76
C THR A 112 13.41 -6.77 1.69
N SER A 113 13.34 -5.52 1.21
CA SER A 113 12.64 -4.44 1.89
C SER A 113 11.97 -3.51 0.88
N MET A 114 10.80 -3.02 1.23
CA MET A 114 10.10 -2.01 0.47
C MET A 114 9.31 -1.08 1.38
N GLY A 115 9.18 0.16 0.95
CA GLY A 115 8.20 1.11 1.46
C GLY A 115 7.27 1.53 0.33
N ILE A 116 6.03 1.86 0.68
CA ILE A 116 5.07 2.40 -0.26
C ILE A 116 4.39 3.62 0.35
N THR A 117 4.15 4.63 -0.47
CA THR A 117 3.37 5.81 -0.12
C THR A 117 2.33 6.02 -1.21
N ILE A 118 1.08 6.14 -0.84
CA ILE A 118 -0.02 6.42 -1.76
C ILE A 118 -0.56 7.80 -1.46
N VAL A 119 -0.63 8.62 -2.50
CA VAL A 119 -1.22 9.96 -2.45
C VAL A 119 -2.56 9.94 -3.14
N GLY A 120 -3.57 10.46 -2.48
CA GLY A 120 -4.92 10.61 -3.04
C GLY A 120 -5.50 11.98 -2.76
N LEU A 121 -6.59 12.28 -3.42
CA LEU A 121 -7.35 13.52 -3.26
C LEU A 121 -8.79 13.22 -2.84
N ILE A 122 -9.37 14.10 -2.03
CA ILE A 122 -10.78 14.05 -1.65
C ILE A 122 -11.36 15.45 -1.52
N ASP A 123 -12.55 15.64 -2.05
CA ASP A 123 -13.37 16.81 -1.78
C ASP A 123 -13.78 16.82 -0.29
N LYS A 124 -13.62 17.95 0.39
CA LYS A 124 -13.95 18.09 1.83
C LYS A 124 -15.41 17.77 2.13
N THR A 125 -16.31 18.01 1.20
CA THR A 125 -17.75 17.68 1.35
C THR A 125 -18.00 16.18 1.34
N LYS A 126 -17.09 15.39 0.75
CA LYS A 126 -17.14 13.92 0.69
C LYS A 126 -16.44 13.25 1.88
N TRP A 127 -15.69 14.01 2.67
CA TRP A 127 -15.04 13.51 3.87
C TRP A 127 -16.08 13.20 4.96
N ARG A 128 -16.54 11.97 5.00
CA ARG A 128 -17.57 11.53 5.94
C ARG A 128 -17.10 10.31 6.71
N ILE A 129 -16.46 10.55 7.83
CA ILE A 129 -16.12 9.48 8.75
C ILE A 129 -17.27 9.31 9.73
N LYS A 130 -18.00 8.21 9.58
CA LYS A 130 -19.03 7.81 10.53
C LYS A 130 -18.36 7.25 11.78
N LYS A 131 -18.89 7.60 12.95
CA LYS A 131 -18.58 6.91 14.21
C LYS A 131 -19.51 5.71 14.32
N ALA A 132 -18.95 4.56 14.72
CA ALA A 132 -19.75 3.39 15.02
C ALA A 132 -20.67 3.67 16.22
N SER A 133 -21.88 3.19 16.17
CA SER A 133 -22.89 3.25 17.22
C SER A 133 -23.14 1.87 17.82
N LYS A 134 -23.82 1.82 18.98
CA LYS A 134 -24.06 0.57 19.70
C LYS A 134 -24.87 -0.49 18.91
N GLU A 135 -25.63 -0.05 17.91
CA GLU A 135 -26.55 -0.91 17.15
C GLU A 135 -26.03 -1.18 15.72
N ASP A 136 -24.83 -0.69 15.38
CA ASP A 136 -24.25 -0.93 14.06
C ASP A 136 -23.85 -2.40 13.89
N LEU A 137 -24.16 -2.95 12.73
CA LEU A 137 -23.74 -4.29 12.35
C LEU A 137 -22.28 -4.25 11.85
N ILE A 138 -21.43 -5.10 12.44
CA ILE A 138 -20.06 -5.30 11.98
C ILE A 138 -20.04 -6.51 11.07
N VAL A 139 -19.58 -6.33 9.83
CA VAL A 139 -19.38 -7.41 8.87
C VAL A 139 -17.88 -7.62 8.66
N VAL A 140 -17.41 -8.85 8.85
CA VAL A 140 -16.04 -9.27 8.60
C VAL A 140 -16.05 -10.25 7.43
N LEU A 141 -15.28 -9.96 6.38
CA LEU A 141 -15.10 -10.86 5.24
C LEU A 141 -13.71 -11.50 5.32
N GLY A 142 -13.69 -12.83 5.40
CA GLY A 142 -12.47 -13.62 5.50
C GLY A 142 -11.95 -13.75 6.95
N ILE A 143 -10.80 -14.42 7.06
CA ILE A 143 -10.08 -14.65 8.32
C ILE A 143 -8.83 -13.78 8.32
N PRO A 144 -8.59 -12.94 9.35
CA PRO A 144 -7.36 -12.19 9.45
C PRO A 144 -6.14 -13.11 9.53
N LYS A 145 -5.16 -12.90 8.68
CA LYS A 145 -3.93 -13.69 8.60
C LYS A 145 -2.72 -12.78 8.47
N VAL A 146 -1.57 -13.23 9.00
CA VAL A 146 -0.31 -12.50 8.93
C VAL A 146 0.86 -13.45 8.64
N GLY A 147 1.92 -12.93 8.04
CA GLY A 147 3.17 -13.66 7.81
C GLY A 147 2.96 -14.98 7.04
N ASN A 148 3.47 -16.07 7.60
CA ASN A 148 3.41 -17.40 6.96
C ASN A 148 1.99 -17.92 6.72
N GLU A 149 1.03 -17.57 7.57
CA GLU A 149 -0.37 -18.00 7.39
C GLU A 149 -0.97 -17.39 6.12
N LEU A 150 -0.65 -16.12 5.85
CA LEU A 150 -1.08 -15.46 4.62
C LEU A 150 -0.43 -16.09 3.39
N ALA A 151 0.86 -16.41 3.48
CA ALA A 151 1.62 -16.98 2.37
C ALA A 151 1.16 -18.41 1.98
N GLN A 152 0.55 -19.17 2.91
CA GLN A 152 0.07 -20.53 2.66
C GLN A 152 -1.30 -20.58 1.98
N ASP A 153 -2.04 -19.50 2.00
CA ASP A 153 -3.42 -19.44 1.47
C ASP A 153 -3.52 -18.80 0.08
N MET A 154 -2.39 -18.58 -0.58
CA MET A 154 -2.34 -17.94 -1.91
C MET A 154 -2.20 -18.91 -3.05
#